data_91eb28d9ccca72f8afdb322c3114ff30
#
_entry.id   91eb28d9ccca72f8afdb322c3114ff30
#
_cell.length_a   1.000
_cell.length_b   1.000
_cell.length_c   1.000
_cell.angle_alpha   90.00
_cell.angle_beta   90.00
_cell.angle_gamma   90.00
#
_symmetry.space_group_name_H-M   'P 1'
#
loop_
_entity.id
_entity.type
_entity.pdbx_description
1 polymer ?
#
loop_
_entity_poly.entity_id
_entity_poly.type
_entity_poly.pdbx_seq_one_letter_code
_entity_poly.pdbx_strand_id
1 'polypeptide(L)'
;MAENVLEKIIKKKSEKIINLKKTISLDSLNELINTNKTFIDFKEKIENNIKEKKISIIAEIKKASPSAGVIIKDYNPVKIANIYNNNKASCLSVLTEEDFFLGNLIHISKIKKEINLPILCKDF
;
A
#
# COMPACT_ATOMS: atom_id res chain seq x y z
N MET A 1 19.25 -12.76 -23.55
CA MET A 1 19.32 -12.62 -22.09
C MET A 1 17.94 -12.77 -21.48
N ALA A 2 17.84 -13.39 -20.34
CA ALA A 2 16.56 -13.45 -19.64
C ALA A 2 16.19 -12.03 -19.16
N GLU A 3 14.96 -11.60 -19.42
CA GLU A 3 14.38 -10.36 -18.94
C GLU A 3 14.41 -10.37 -17.39
N ASN A 4 14.96 -9.32 -16.78
CA ASN A 4 15.02 -9.26 -15.32
C ASN A 4 13.62 -8.97 -14.72
N VAL A 5 13.44 -9.24 -13.43
CA VAL A 5 12.14 -9.08 -12.75
C VAL A 5 11.65 -7.63 -12.81
N LEU A 6 12.54 -6.65 -12.67
CA LEU A 6 12.19 -5.24 -12.71
C LEU A 6 11.66 -4.82 -14.09
N GLU A 7 12.28 -5.30 -15.18
CA GLU A 7 11.81 -5.05 -16.54
C GLU A 7 10.39 -5.58 -16.77
N LYS A 8 10.11 -6.79 -16.26
CA LYS A 8 8.76 -7.39 -16.32
C LYS A 8 7.73 -6.54 -15.57
N ILE A 9 8.08 -6.09 -14.37
CA ILE A 9 7.20 -5.22 -13.56
C ILE A 9 6.91 -3.92 -14.30
N ILE A 10 7.95 -3.25 -14.82
CA ILE A 10 7.82 -1.97 -15.55
C ILE A 10 6.96 -2.15 -16.79
N LYS A 11 7.19 -3.20 -17.59
CA LYS A 11 6.41 -3.50 -18.79
C LYS A 11 4.93 -3.67 -18.45
N LYS A 12 4.63 -4.51 -17.46
CA LYS A 12 3.25 -4.75 -17.01
C LYS A 12 2.57 -3.48 -16.50
N LYS A 13 3.31 -2.67 -15.74
CA LYS A 13 2.81 -1.38 -15.23
C LYS A 13 2.53 -0.40 -16.38
N SER A 14 3.39 -0.32 -17.36
CA SER A 14 3.19 0.54 -18.53
C SER A 14 1.93 0.17 -19.30
N GLU A 15 1.67 -1.11 -19.52
CA GLU A 15 0.44 -1.61 -20.14
C GLU A 15 -0.81 -1.20 -19.34
N LYS A 16 -0.77 -1.37 -18.01
CA LYS A 16 -1.88 -0.97 -17.11
C LYS A 16 -2.14 0.54 -17.18
N ILE A 17 -1.09 1.36 -17.18
CA ILE A 17 -1.22 2.82 -17.26
C ILE A 17 -1.85 3.26 -18.61
N ILE A 18 -1.41 2.66 -19.72
CA ILE A 18 -1.99 2.93 -21.04
C ILE A 18 -3.50 2.62 -21.05
N ASN A 19 -3.90 1.50 -20.48
CA ASN A 19 -5.31 1.13 -20.40
C ASN A 19 -6.10 2.03 -19.43
N LEU A 20 -5.53 2.37 -18.28
CA LEU A 20 -6.16 3.28 -17.31
C LEU A 20 -6.43 4.67 -17.93
N LYS A 21 -5.49 5.22 -18.68
CA LYS A 21 -5.65 6.51 -19.37
C LYS A 21 -6.78 6.53 -20.40
N LYS A 22 -7.22 5.37 -20.90
CA LYS A 22 -8.39 5.29 -21.79
C LYS A 22 -9.71 5.34 -21.03
N THR A 23 -9.72 5.00 -19.75
CA THR A 23 -10.94 4.85 -18.94
C THR A 23 -11.17 6.00 -17.97
N ILE A 24 -10.10 6.66 -17.52
CA ILE A 24 -10.18 7.78 -16.59
C ILE A 24 -9.28 8.94 -17.02
N SER A 25 -9.80 10.16 -17.01
CA SER A 25 -9.03 11.37 -17.29
C SER A 25 -8.32 11.89 -16.03
N LEU A 26 -7.29 12.73 -16.25
CA LEU A 26 -6.63 13.44 -15.15
C LEU A 26 -7.59 14.37 -14.40
N ASP A 27 -8.52 15.01 -15.11
CA ASP A 27 -9.51 15.90 -14.50
C ASP A 27 -10.43 15.13 -13.56
N SER A 28 -10.92 13.95 -14.00
CA SER A 28 -11.72 13.08 -13.13
C SER A 28 -10.96 12.60 -11.89
N LEU A 29 -9.65 12.32 -12.01
CA LEU A 29 -8.82 11.97 -10.87
C LEU A 29 -8.65 13.16 -9.91
N ASN A 30 -8.45 14.36 -10.43
CA ASN A 30 -8.35 15.58 -9.62
C ASN A 30 -9.65 15.89 -8.88
N GLU A 31 -10.80 15.70 -9.52
CA GLU A 31 -12.10 15.82 -8.85
C GLU A 31 -12.24 14.83 -7.68
N LEU A 32 -11.88 13.57 -7.89
CA LEU A 32 -11.89 12.55 -6.82
C LEU A 32 -10.96 12.90 -5.65
N ILE A 33 -9.77 13.44 -5.93
CA ILE A 33 -8.83 13.91 -4.91
C ILE A 33 -9.45 15.05 -4.10
N ASN A 34 -10.09 16.01 -4.77
CA ASN A 34 -10.69 17.18 -4.12
C ASN A 34 -11.89 16.83 -3.22
N THR A 35 -12.56 15.71 -3.47
CA THR A 35 -13.66 15.22 -2.63
C THR A 35 -13.19 14.50 -1.37
N ASN A 36 -11.97 13.97 -1.37
CA ASN A 36 -11.42 13.25 -0.22
C ASN A 36 -10.59 14.19 0.66
N LYS A 37 -11.15 14.61 1.79
CA LYS A 37 -10.54 15.59 2.70
C LYS A 37 -9.99 14.98 4.00
N THR A 38 -10.09 13.68 4.20
CA THR A 38 -9.65 13.01 5.42
C THR A 38 -8.37 12.25 5.20
N PHE A 39 -7.27 12.75 5.76
CA PHE A 39 -5.97 12.13 5.71
C PHE A 39 -5.43 11.91 7.12
N ILE A 40 -4.67 10.82 7.29
CA ILE A 40 -3.83 10.62 8.46
C ILE A 40 -2.40 10.90 7.99
N ASP A 41 -1.77 11.93 8.57
CA ASP A 41 -0.44 12.37 8.15
C ASP A 41 0.63 11.37 8.60
N PHE A 42 1.26 10.74 7.60
CA PHE A 42 2.30 9.73 7.79
C PHE A 42 3.59 10.36 8.36
N LYS A 43 3.96 11.52 7.84
CA LYS A 43 5.16 12.25 8.27
C LYS A 43 5.00 12.76 9.70
N GLU A 44 3.89 13.41 10.00
CA GLU A 44 3.59 13.93 11.34
C GLU A 44 3.65 12.83 12.41
N LYS A 45 3.14 11.64 12.10
CA LYS A 45 3.20 10.50 13.02
C LYS A 45 4.63 10.12 13.39
N ILE A 46 5.53 10.09 12.40
CA ILE A 46 6.94 9.78 12.63
C ILE A 46 7.64 10.90 13.38
N GLU A 47 7.41 12.16 12.99
CA GLU A 47 8.01 13.32 13.65
C GLU A 47 7.60 13.45 15.11
N ASN A 48 6.33 13.17 15.44
CA ASN A 48 5.85 13.17 16.82
C ASN A 48 6.51 12.06 17.65
N ASN A 49 6.67 10.87 17.09
CA ASN A 49 7.42 9.80 17.77
C ASN A 49 8.87 10.20 18.05
N ILE A 50 9.54 10.87 17.11
CA ILE A 50 10.92 11.37 17.31
C ILE A 50 10.98 12.38 18.45
N LYS A 51 10.05 13.37 18.49
CA LYS A 51 9.97 14.36 19.58
C LYS A 51 9.77 13.70 20.93
N GLU A 52 8.98 12.63 20.97
CA GLU A 52 8.72 11.85 22.19
C GLU A 52 9.79 10.80 22.48
N LYS A 53 10.88 10.73 21.71
CA LYS A 53 11.97 9.74 21.80
C LYS A 53 11.46 8.29 21.70
N LYS A 54 10.40 8.07 20.91
CA LYS A 54 9.84 6.75 20.61
C LYS A 54 10.36 6.23 19.29
N ILE A 55 10.52 4.91 19.19
CA ILE A 55 10.83 4.24 17.92
C ILE A 55 9.57 4.20 17.05
N SER A 56 9.73 4.54 15.77
CA SER A 56 8.69 4.38 14.77
C SER A 56 8.86 3.06 14.03
N ILE A 57 7.80 2.27 13.99
CA ILE A 57 7.75 1.01 13.24
C ILE A 57 6.75 1.16 12.10
N ILE A 58 7.23 1.01 10.87
CA ILE A 58 6.40 0.89 9.67
C ILE A 58 6.24 -0.61 9.40
N ALA A 59 5.05 -1.15 9.67
CA ALA A 59 4.77 -2.57 9.52
C ALA A 59 4.21 -2.88 8.13
N GLU A 60 4.87 -3.78 7.40
CA GLU A 60 4.49 -4.12 6.02
C GLU A 60 3.50 -5.28 5.96
N ILE A 61 2.47 -5.12 5.14
CA ILE A 61 1.45 -6.12 4.82
C ILE A 61 1.66 -6.57 3.37
N LYS A 62 2.15 -7.80 3.21
CA LYS A 62 2.56 -8.35 1.92
C LYS A 62 2.20 -9.83 1.81
N LYS A 63 1.44 -10.20 0.76
CA LYS A 63 1.06 -11.59 0.47
C LYS A 63 2.15 -12.37 -0.21
N ALA A 64 2.79 -11.77 -1.20
CA ALA A 64 3.76 -12.41 -2.07
C ALA A 64 4.85 -11.44 -2.53
N SER A 65 5.94 -11.94 -3.04
CA SER A 65 6.95 -11.17 -3.76
C SER A 65 7.55 -11.98 -4.90
N PRO A 66 8.16 -11.31 -5.93
CA PRO A 66 8.80 -12.03 -7.04
C PRO A 66 9.89 -13.00 -6.60
N SER A 67 10.63 -12.68 -5.54
CA SER A 67 11.74 -13.50 -5.04
C SER A 67 11.30 -14.65 -4.12
N ALA A 68 10.25 -14.45 -3.33
CA ALA A 68 9.81 -15.41 -2.32
C ALA A 68 8.54 -16.19 -2.72
N GLY A 69 7.86 -15.78 -3.80
CA GLY A 69 6.54 -16.31 -4.14
C GLY A 69 5.50 -15.96 -3.09
N VAL A 70 4.53 -16.83 -2.86
CA VAL A 70 3.49 -16.64 -1.83
C VAL A 70 4.10 -16.82 -0.45
N ILE A 71 4.10 -15.76 0.37
CA ILE A 71 4.61 -15.74 1.74
C ILE A 71 3.52 -16.18 2.72
N ILE A 72 2.29 -15.69 2.51
CA ILE A 72 1.14 -15.99 3.37
C ILE A 72 0.04 -16.61 2.52
N LYS A 73 -0.27 -17.88 2.75
CA LYS A 73 -1.31 -18.60 1.99
C LYS A 73 -2.72 -18.12 2.37
N ASP A 74 -3.00 -18.08 3.68
CA ASP A 74 -4.27 -17.58 4.22
C ASP A 74 -4.15 -16.08 4.52
N TYR A 75 -4.08 -15.29 3.45
CA TYR A 75 -3.82 -13.86 3.52
C TYR A 75 -5.10 -13.06 3.80
N ASN A 76 -5.13 -12.42 4.95
CA ASN A 76 -6.17 -11.44 5.31
C ASN A 76 -5.50 -10.12 5.74
N PRO A 77 -5.47 -9.10 4.88
CA PRO A 77 -4.77 -7.85 5.15
C PRO A 77 -5.35 -7.08 6.34
N VAL A 78 -6.66 -7.15 6.57
CA VAL A 78 -7.32 -6.50 7.71
C VAL A 78 -6.93 -7.16 9.02
N LYS A 79 -6.91 -8.49 9.06
CA LYS A 79 -6.47 -9.25 10.24
C LYS A 79 -5.01 -8.95 10.60
N ILE A 80 -4.13 -8.90 9.59
CA ILE A 80 -2.71 -8.57 9.80
C ILE A 80 -2.57 -7.14 10.31
N ALA A 81 -3.29 -6.19 9.70
CA ALA A 81 -3.28 -4.79 10.13
C ALA A 81 -3.76 -4.63 11.58
N ASN A 82 -4.78 -5.37 12.02
CA ASN A 82 -5.25 -5.40 13.40
C ASN A 82 -4.16 -5.92 14.36
N ILE A 83 -3.45 -6.99 13.98
CA ILE A 83 -2.34 -7.51 14.78
C ILE A 83 -1.25 -6.44 14.94
N TYR A 84 -0.85 -5.78 13.86
CA TYR A 84 0.15 -4.71 13.90
C TYR A 84 -0.29 -3.52 14.75
N ASN A 85 -1.54 -3.09 14.60
CA ASN A 85 -2.11 -2.01 15.41
C ASN A 85 -2.13 -2.35 16.90
N ASN A 86 -2.56 -3.55 17.26
CA ASN A 86 -2.60 -4.03 18.66
C ASN A 86 -1.20 -4.14 19.27
N ASN A 87 -0.18 -4.36 18.45
CA ASN A 87 1.22 -4.40 18.85
C ASN A 87 1.96 -3.06 18.63
N LYS A 88 1.21 -1.95 18.51
CA LYS A 88 1.72 -0.58 18.53
C LYS A 88 2.62 -0.23 17.33
N ALA A 89 2.37 -0.79 16.15
CA ALA A 89 2.97 -0.28 14.93
C ALA A 89 2.59 1.21 14.75
N SER A 90 3.51 2.02 14.27
CA SER A 90 3.30 3.46 14.10
C SER A 90 2.58 3.77 12.80
N CYS A 91 2.91 3.05 11.75
CA CYS A 91 2.38 3.18 10.39
C CYS A 91 2.31 1.80 9.75
N LEU A 92 1.53 1.70 8.68
CA LEU A 92 1.45 0.51 7.84
C LEU A 92 2.02 0.78 6.45
N SER A 93 2.60 -0.23 5.83
CA SER A 93 2.94 -0.25 4.40
C SER A 93 2.17 -1.40 3.76
N VAL A 94 1.33 -1.10 2.77
CA VAL A 94 0.43 -2.09 2.16
C VAL A 94 0.77 -2.29 0.70
N LEU A 95 1.16 -3.50 0.31
CA LEU A 95 1.42 -3.86 -1.08
C LEU A 95 0.11 -3.88 -1.87
N THR A 96 0.04 -3.11 -2.94
CA THR A 96 -1.16 -2.98 -3.76
C THR A 96 -0.99 -3.47 -5.19
N GLU A 97 0.22 -3.80 -5.60
CA GLU A 97 0.50 -4.37 -6.91
C GLU A 97 -0.07 -5.79 -7.02
N GLU A 98 -0.80 -6.06 -8.11
CA GLU A 98 -1.65 -7.25 -8.25
C GLU A 98 -0.92 -8.46 -8.85
N ASP A 99 -0.01 -8.24 -9.80
CA ASP A 99 0.55 -9.31 -10.62
C ASP A 99 1.72 -10.05 -9.94
N PHE A 100 2.60 -9.30 -9.25
CA PHE A 100 3.83 -9.83 -8.66
C PHE A 100 3.79 -9.94 -7.14
N PHE A 101 3.00 -9.08 -6.49
CA PHE A 101 2.85 -9.05 -5.04
C PHE A 101 1.49 -9.56 -4.56
N LEU A 102 0.57 -9.85 -5.49
CA LEU A 102 -0.78 -10.32 -5.22
C LEU A 102 -1.55 -9.42 -4.24
N GLY A 103 -1.28 -8.11 -4.34
CA GLY A 103 -1.96 -7.07 -3.58
C GLY A 103 -3.24 -6.59 -4.27
N ASN A 104 -3.85 -5.56 -3.70
CA ASN A 104 -4.97 -4.85 -4.31
C ASN A 104 -5.19 -3.52 -3.58
N LEU A 105 -5.52 -2.44 -4.32
CA LEU A 105 -5.84 -1.12 -3.74
C LEU A 105 -7.00 -1.18 -2.73
N ILE A 106 -7.97 -2.08 -2.94
CA ILE A 106 -9.10 -2.24 -2.04
C ILE A 106 -8.69 -2.67 -0.62
N HIS A 107 -7.51 -3.27 -0.45
CA HIS A 107 -6.99 -3.64 0.86
C HIS A 107 -6.81 -2.41 1.75
N ILE A 108 -6.30 -1.29 1.20
CA ILE A 108 -6.16 -0.03 1.93
C ILE A 108 -7.53 0.47 2.42
N SER A 109 -8.53 0.48 1.54
CA SER A 109 -9.88 0.94 1.89
C SER A 109 -10.52 0.07 2.98
N LYS A 110 -10.30 -1.25 2.94
CA LYS A 110 -10.80 -2.18 3.97
C LYS A 110 -10.09 -1.95 5.32
N ILE A 111 -8.77 -1.78 5.31
CA ILE A 111 -7.99 -1.52 6.52
C ILE A 111 -8.40 -0.20 7.16
N LYS A 112 -8.55 0.87 6.38
CA LYS A 112 -8.94 2.21 6.86
C LYS A 112 -10.31 2.25 7.53
N LYS A 113 -11.20 1.31 7.26
CA LYS A 113 -12.51 1.21 7.94
C LYS A 113 -12.39 0.75 9.40
N GLU A 114 -11.34 0.03 9.74
CA GLU A 114 -11.17 -0.58 11.05
C GLU A 114 -10.02 0.03 11.86
N ILE A 115 -9.02 0.61 11.18
CA ILE A 115 -7.75 1.00 11.80
C ILE A 115 -7.42 2.44 11.43
N ASN A 116 -7.04 3.22 12.45
CA ASN A 116 -6.67 4.61 12.33
C ASN A 116 -5.14 4.81 12.40
N LEU A 117 -4.41 4.13 11.51
CA LEU A 117 -2.97 4.32 11.32
C LEU A 117 -2.68 4.94 9.95
N PRO A 118 -1.60 5.74 9.83
CA PRO A 118 -1.13 6.18 8.53
C PRO A 118 -0.72 4.99 7.66
N ILE A 119 -1.08 5.03 6.38
CA ILE A 119 -0.81 3.92 5.44
C ILE A 119 -0.02 4.43 4.24
N LEU A 120 1.12 3.80 3.97
CA LEU A 120 1.87 3.91 2.73
C LEU A 120 1.30 2.93 1.71
N CYS A 121 0.80 3.45 0.58
CA CYS A 121 0.45 2.65 -0.59
C CYS A 121 1.75 2.26 -1.31
N LYS A 122 2.08 0.98 -1.33
CA LYS A 122 3.35 0.49 -1.86
C LYS A 122 3.15 -0.32 -3.14
N ASP A 123 4.06 -0.12 -4.11
CA ASP A 123 4.10 -0.82 -5.41
C ASP A 123 2.74 -0.77 -6.16
N PHE A 124 2.21 0.41 -6.31
CA PHE A 124 0.94 0.71 -7.01
C PHE A 124 1.08 0.78 -8.53
#